data_c3238caf4d40d9b2740953f574e4c89e
#
_entry.id   c3238caf4d40d9b2740953f574e4c89e
#
_cell.length_a   1.000
_cell.length_b   1.000
_cell.length_c   1.000
_cell.angle_alpha   90.00
_cell.angle_beta   90.00
_cell.angle_gamma   90.00
#
_symmetry.space_group_name_H-M   'P 1'
#
loop_
_entity.id
_entity.type
_entity.pdbx_description
1 polymer ?
#
loop_
_entity_poly.entity_id
_entity_poly.type
_entity_poly.pdbx_seq_one_letter_code
_entity_poly.pdbx_strand_id
1 'polypeptide(L)'
;MKHEHSLVIPPHFDGNNYAYWKVRMKAFLKSIDEKVWNSIEYEWERPTTPVSEWQTSQKEATTFNRKAMNAIFNVVSIEEIKKISNVEIAHTAWNILQTVHEGTKAIKSISCGN
;
A
#
# COMPACT_ATOMS: atom_id res chain seq x y z
N MET A 1 -16.31 -10.94 21.09
CA MET A 1 -15.70 -9.92 21.37
C MET A 1 -14.26 -10.00 21.18
N LYS A 2 -13.50 -10.63 22.00
CA LYS A 2 -12.11 -10.70 21.81
C LYS A 2 -11.75 -11.40 20.56
N HIS A 3 -12.56 -12.32 20.12
CA HIS A 3 -12.29 -13.04 18.92
C HIS A 3 -12.23 -12.15 17.73
N GLU A 4 -13.05 -11.10 17.74
CA GLU A 4 -13.10 -10.21 16.62
C GLU A 4 -11.80 -9.49 16.43
N HIS A 5 -11.13 -9.18 17.53
CA HIS A 5 -9.87 -8.51 17.41
C HIS A 5 -8.82 -9.40 16.76
N SER A 6 -8.83 -10.68 17.05
CA SER A 6 -7.83 -11.55 16.47
C SER A 6 -8.09 -11.79 14.99
N LEU A 7 -9.31 -11.51 14.51
CA LEU A 7 -9.62 -11.70 13.11
C LEU A 7 -9.12 -10.56 12.22
N VAL A 8 -8.67 -9.46 12.82
CA VAL A 8 -8.18 -8.33 12.04
C VAL A 8 -6.69 -8.20 12.14
N ILE A 9 -5.99 -9.32 12.23
CA ILE A 9 -4.54 -9.31 12.22
C ILE A 9 -4.07 -9.08 10.80
N PRO A 10 -3.23 -8.07 10.57
CA PRO A 10 -2.76 -7.80 9.22
C PRO A 10 -1.86 -8.92 8.71
N PRO A 11 -1.93 -9.25 7.42
CA PRO A 11 -1.09 -10.30 6.87
C PRO A 11 0.34 -9.83 6.70
N HIS A 12 1.27 -10.59 7.25
CA HIS A 12 2.68 -10.26 7.15
C HIS A 12 3.24 -10.67 5.79
N PHE A 13 4.15 -9.89 5.24
CA PHE A 13 4.78 -10.20 3.97
C PHE A 13 6.29 -10.25 4.13
N ASP A 14 6.87 -11.40 3.81
CA ASP A 14 8.30 -11.61 3.93
C ASP A 14 8.99 -11.78 2.58
N GLY A 15 8.29 -11.45 1.51
CA GLY A 15 8.84 -11.59 0.17
C GLY A 15 8.34 -12.81 -0.57
N ASN A 16 7.67 -13.72 0.13
CA ASN A 16 7.17 -14.94 -0.48
C ASN A 16 5.65 -14.88 -0.64
N ASN A 17 5.15 -15.57 -1.66
CA ASN A 17 3.70 -15.66 -1.88
C ASN A 17 3.05 -14.30 -2.03
N TYR A 18 3.65 -13.46 -2.85
CA TYR A 18 3.16 -12.11 -3.01
C TYR A 18 1.71 -12.06 -3.48
N ALA A 19 1.34 -12.91 -4.42
CA ALA A 19 -0.04 -12.87 -4.95
C ALA A 19 -1.06 -13.16 -3.84
N TYR A 20 -0.74 -14.10 -2.97
CA TYR A 20 -1.62 -14.44 -1.86
C TYR A 20 -1.68 -13.28 -0.85
N TRP A 21 -0.51 -12.72 -0.51
CA TRP A 21 -0.45 -11.61 0.42
C TRP A 21 -1.21 -10.39 -0.10
N LYS A 22 -1.07 -10.13 -1.39
CA LYS A 22 -1.70 -8.97 -2.01
C LYS A 22 -3.21 -8.99 -1.84
N VAL A 23 -3.82 -10.15 -2.06
CA VAL A 23 -5.27 -10.28 -1.91
C VAL A 23 -5.68 -10.05 -0.47
N ARG A 24 -4.96 -10.65 0.46
CA ARG A 24 -5.30 -10.52 1.87
C ARG A 24 -5.06 -9.12 2.39
N MET A 25 -3.98 -8.48 1.96
CA MET A 25 -3.69 -7.13 2.41
C MET A 25 -4.70 -6.14 1.89
N LYS A 26 -5.13 -6.31 0.64
CA LYS A 26 -6.17 -5.45 0.10
C LYS A 26 -7.45 -5.57 0.91
N ALA A 27 -7.84 -6.78 1.25
CA ALA A 27 -9.03 -7.01 2.05
C ALA A 27 -8.89 -6.40 3.44
N PHE A 28 -7.69 -6.53 4.02
CA PHE A 28 -7.42 -5.96 5.34
C PHE A 28 -7.56 -4.43 5.31
N LEU A 29 -6.96 -3.80 4.31
CA LEU A 29 -6.99 -2.34 4.22
C LEU A 29 -8.42 -1.84 4.02
N LYS A 30 -9.19 -2.54 3.19
CA LYS A 30 -10.59 -2.15 3.00
C LYS A 30 -11.40 -2.31 4.26
N SER A 31 -11.04 -3.28 5.11
CA SER A 31 -11.77 -3.48 6.34
C SER A 31 -11.52 -2.38 7.35
N ILE A 32 -10.35 -1.72 7.27
CA ILE A 32 -10.08 -0.57 8.11
C ILE A 32 -10.95 0.59 7.67
N ASP A 33 -10.88 0.92 6.38
CA ASP A 33 -11.64 2.02 5.81
C ASP A 33 -11.44 1.96 4.30
N GLU A 34 -12.54 2.04 3.54
CA GLU A 34 -12.42 2.04 2.09
C GLU A 34 -11.50 3.15 1.61
N LYS A 35 -11.46 4.26 2.33
CA LYS A 35 -10.64 5.39 1.94
C LYS A 35 -9.15 5.10 2.09
N VAL A 36 -8.79 4.21 3.00
CA VAL A 36 -7.40 3.80 3.13
C VAL A 36 -6.99 3.06 1.87
N TRP A 37 -7.83 2.12 1.41
CA TRP A 37 -7.53 1.41 0.17
C TRP A 37 -7.55 2.35 -1.02
N ASN A 38 -8.47 3.31 -1.03
CA ASN A 38 -8.55 4.25 -2.14
C ASN A 38 -7.25 5.05 -2.30
N SER A 39 -6.56 5.32 -1.20
CA SER A 39 -5.30 6.07 -1.29
C SER A 39 -4.21 5.23 -1.95
N ILE A 40 -4.38 3.91 -2.01
CA ILE A 40 -3.45 3.04 -2.71
C ILE A 40 -3.89 2.86 -4.17
N GLU A 41 -5.17 2.66 -4.38
CA GLU A 41 -5.69 2.42 -5.72
C GLU A 41 -5.57 3.64 -6.61
N TYR A 42 -5.78 4.83 -6.03
CA TYR A 42 -5.70 6.08 -6.78
C TYR A 42 -4.53 6.89 -6.27
N GLU A 43 -3.78 7.46 -7.20
CA GLU A 43 -2.59 8.22 -6.82
C GLU A 43 -2.97 9.49 -6.07
N TRP A 44 -2.36 9.65 -4.89
CA TRP A 44 -2.53 10.87 -4.11
C TRP A 44 -1.39 11.82 -4.47
N GLU A 45 -1.73 13.10 -4.66
CA GLU A 45 -0.72 14.12 -4.93
C GLU A 45 -0.62 15.06 -3.75
N ARG A 46 0.59 15.29 -3.30
CA ARG A 46 0.79 16.23 -2.21
C ARG A 46 0.44 17.63 -2.71
N PRO A 47 -0.41 18.36 -1.98
CA PRO A 47 -0.70 19.73 -2.37
C PRO A 47 0.56 20.58 -2.36
N THR A 48 0.63 21.52 -3.30
CA THR A 48 1.79 22.40 -3.40
C THR A 48 1.67 23.64 -2.54
N THR A 49 0.50 23.89 -1.99
CA THR A 49 0.30 25.04 -1.11
C THR A 49 0.73 24.70 0.31
N PRO A 50 0.96 25.71 1.14
CA PRO A 50 1.28 25.46 2.55
C PRO A 50 0.14 24.73 3.25
N VAL A 51 0.50 23.94 4.25
CA VAL A 51 -0.49 23.12 4.97
C VAL A 51 -1.61 23.99 5.52
N SER A 52 -1.29 25.20 5.94
CA SER A 52 -2.29 26.08 6.52
C SER A 52 -3.38 26.44 5.51
N GLU A 53 -3.11 26.31 4.23
CA GLU A 53 -4.07 26.62 3.17
C GLU A 53 -4.78 25.41 2.62
N TRP A 54 -4.50 24.23 3.17
CA TRP A 54 -5.12 23.00 2.65
C TRP A 54 -6.61 22.98 2.98
N GLN A 55 -7.40 22.54 2.02
CA GLN A 55 -8.81 22.31 2.24
C GLN A 55 -8.98 21.03 3.06
N THR A 56 -10.18 20.89 3.63
CA THR A 56 -10.47 19.70 4.44
C THR A 56 -10.26 18.42 3.65
N SER A 57 -10.68 18.40 2.38
CA SER A 57 -10.52 17.19 1.56
C SER A 57 -9.06 16.87 1.33
N GLN A 58 -8.20 17.89 1.22
CA GLN A 58 -6.77 17.66 1.05
C GLN A 58 -6.15 17.10 2.32
N LYS A 59 -6.58 17.58 3.47
CA LYS A 59 -6.09 17.07 4.74
C LYS A 59 -6.50 15.63 4.96
N GLU A 60 -7.74 15.31 4.60
CA GLU A 60 -8.22 13.95 4.73
C GLU A 60 -7.47 12.98 3.81
N ALA A 61 -7.27 13.39 2.57
CA ALA A 61 -6.56 12.54 1.63
C ALA A 61 -5.14 12.25 2.12
N THR A 62 -4.49 13.28 2.67
CA THR A 62 -3.15 13.13 3.23
C THR A 62 -3.16 12.16 4.40
N THR A 63 -4.17 12.25 5.25
CA THR A 63 -4.29 11.38 6.40
C THR A 63 -4.46 9.92 5.96
N PHE A 64 -5.29 9.67 4.96
CA PHE A 64 -5.50 8.30 4.50
C PHE A 64 -4.27 7.75 3.80
N ASN A 65 -3.53 8.60 3.09
CA ASN A 65 -2.26 8.16 2.52
C ASN A 65 -1.29 7.73 3.62
N ARG A 66 -1.22 8.50 4.71
CA ARG A 66 -0.33 8.16 5.81
C ARG A 66 -0.75 6.86 6.48
N LYS A 67 -2.05 6.66 6.64
CA LYS A 67 -2.54 5.43 7.25
C LYS A 67 -2.18 4.23 6.39
N ALA A 68 -2.32 4.37 5.08
CA ALA A 68 -1.98 3.29 4.17
C ALA A 68 -0.48 2.99 4.22
N MET A 69 0.35 4.04 4.20
CA MET A 69 1.79 3.85 4.28
C MET A 69 2.18 3.15 5.57
N ASN A 70 1.61 3.61 6.68
CA ASN A 70 1.92 3.02 7.97
C ASN A 70 1.51 1.55 8.00
N ALA A 71 0.35 1.23 7.44
CA ALA A 71 -0.10 -0.15 7.41
C ALA A 71 0.86 -1.02 6.61
N ILE A 72 1.33 -0.53 5.47
CA ILE A 72 2.27 -1.29 4.65
C ILE A 72 3.58 -1.50 5.42
N PHE A 73 4.14 -0.43 5.99
CA PHE A 73 5.40 -0.56 6.71
C PHE A 73 5.31 -1.54 7.88
N ASN A 74 4.15 -1.64 8.50
CA ASN A 74 4.02 -2.49 9.67
C ASN A 74 3.87 -3.97 9.34
N VAL A 75 3.59 -4.32 8.10
CA VAL A 75 3.35 -5.72 7.75
C VAL A 75 4.43 -6.34 6.87
N VAL A 76 5.37 -5.53 6.38
CA VAL A 76 6.40 -6.08 5.50
C VAL A 76 7.71 -6.24 6.26
N SER A 77 8.52 -7.19 5.82
CA SER A 77 9.80 -7.46 6.44
C SER A 77 10.77 -6.32 6.16
N ILE A 78 11.88 -6.32 6.89
CA ILE A 78 12.91 -5.30 6.72
C ILE A 78 13.42 -5.26 5.29
N GLU A 79 13.56 -6.43 4.66
CA GLU A 79 14.05 -6.46 3.28
C GLU A 79 13.08 -5.76 2.34
N GLU A 80 11.78 -5.89 2.60
CA GLU A 80 10.80 -5.23 1.75
C GLU A 80 10.73 -3.74 2.04
N ILE A 81 10.89 -3.36 3.31
CA ILE A 81 10.89 -1.95 3.68
C ILE A 81 11.98 -1.20 2.92
N LYS A 82 13.15 -1.82 2.76
CA LYS A 82 14.25 -1.16 2.08
C LYS A 82 13.89 -0.73 0.66
N LYS A 83 12.98 -1.45 0.02
CA LYS A 83 12.58 -1.15 -1.35
C LYS A 83 11.69 0.07 -1.44
N ILE A 84 11.01 0.41 -0.35
CA ILE A 84 10.06 1.51 -0.34
C ILE A 84 10.37 2.55 0.72
N SER A 85 11.58 2.54 1.25
CA SER A 85 11.92 3.41 2.38
C SER A 85 11.91 4.89 2.04
N ASN A 86 12.12 5.24 0.77
CA ASN A 86 12.13 6.63 0.36
C ASN A 86 10.81 7.11 -0.21
N VAL A 87 9.76 6.29 -0.11
CA VAL A 87 8.49 6.58 -0.72
C VAL A 87 7.52 7.09 0.32
N GLU A 88 6.81 8.16 0.00
CA GLU A 88 5.81 8.73 0.90
C GLU A 88 4.38 8.55 0.40
N ILE A 89 4.22 8.04 -0.81
CA ILE A 89 2.92 7.89 -1.44
C ILE A 89 2.57 6.41 -1.49
N ALA A 90 1.45 6.07 -0.84
CA ALA A 90 1.06 4.67 -0.71
C ALA A 90 0.84 3.99 -2.06
N HIS A 91 0.26 4.70 -3.00
CA HIS A 91 0.07 4.18 -4.36
C HIS A 91 1.41 3.76 -4.96
N THR A 92 2.43 4.60 -4.81
CA THR A 92 3.75 4.32 -5.34
C THR A 92 4.39 3.14 -4.63
N ALA A 93 4.29 3.09 -3.30
CA ALA A 93 4.87 1.99 -2.53
C ALA A 93 4.26 0.66 -2.94
N TRP A 94 2.94 0.63 -3.09
CA TRP A 94 2.25 -0.58 -3.50
C TRP A 94 2.71 -1.03 -4.87
N ASN A 95 2.83 -0.07 -5.80
CA ASN A 95 3.25 -0.40 -7.15
C ASN A 95 4.70 -0.88 -7.22
N ILE A 96 5.57 -0.35 -6.38
CA ILE A 96 6.94 -0.82 -6.32
C ILE A 96 6.97 -2.28 -5.87
N LEU A 97 6.24 -2.63 -4.82
CA LEU A 97 6.20 -4.00 -4.36
C LEU A 97 5.63 -4.93 -5.44
N GLN A 98 4.58 -4.46 -6.10
CA GLN A 98 3.99 -5.25 -7.16
C GLN A 98 4.98 -5.49 -8.30
N THR A 99 5.68 -4.45 -8.71
CA THR A 99 6.66 -4.57 -9.78
C THR A 99 7.80 -5.50 -9.40
N VAL A 100 8.28 -5.37 -8.18
CA VAL A 100 9.39 -6.19 -7.71
C VAL A 100 9.02 -7.67 -7.67
N HIS A 101 7.81 -7.98 -7.23
CA HIS A 101 7.42 -9.36 -6.98
C HIS A 101 6.64 -10.01 -8.11
N GLU A 102 5.95 -9.21 -8.93
CA GLU A 102 5.20 -9.74 -10.07
C GLU A 102 5.85 -9.37 -11.39
N GLY A 103 6.66 -8.32 -11.37
CA GLY A 103 7.14 -7.74 -12.61
C GLY A 103 5.99 -7.04 -13.30
N THR A 104 6.28 -6.42 -14.44
CA THR A 104 5.24 -5.83 -15.24
C THR A 104 4.78 -6.90 -16.22
N LYS A 105 3.52 -6.80 -16.63
CA LYS A 105 3.02 -7.75 -17.60
C LYS A 105 3.78 -7.66 -18.91
N ALA A 106 4.15 -6.46 -19.29
CA ALA A 106 4.89 -6.27 -20.53
C ALA A 106 6.23 -7.00 -20.46
N ILE A 107 6.93 -6.88 -19.35
CA ILE A 107 8.22 -7.54 -19.19
C ILE A 107 8.03 -9.05 -19.20
N LYS A 108 7.02 -9.52 -18.49
CA LYS A 108 6.75 -10.95 -18.44
C LYS A 108 6.40 -11.49 -19.80
N SER A 109 5.59 -10.75 -20.54
CA SER A 109 5.20 -11.17 -21.85
C SER A 109 6.40 -11.31 -22.76
N ILE A 110 7.29 -10.33 -22.70
CA ILE A 110 8.49 -10.35 -23.52
C ILE A 110 9.35 -11.55 -23.11
N SER A 111 9.50 -11.79 -21.85
CA SER A 111 10.28 -12.92 -21.37
C SER A 111 9.67 -14.23 -21.84
N CYS A 112 8.37 -14.33 -21.77
CA CYS A 112 7.72 -15.54 -22.18
C CYS A 112 7.73 -15.71 -23.69
N GLY A 113 7.71 -14.58 -24.38
CA GLY A 113 7.71 -14.64 -25.83
C GLY A 113 9.03 -15.03 -26.41
N ASN A 114 10.06 -14.94 -25.61
CA ASN A 114 11.37 -15.33 -26.04
C ASN A 114 11.56 -16.82 -25.89
#